data_5f7937212c061c425db3325fa59d3a0d
#
_entry.id   5f7937212c061c425db3325fa59d3a0d
#
_cell.length_a   1.000
_cell.length_b   1.000
_cell.length_c   1.000
_cell.angle_alpha   90.00
_cell.angle_beta   90.00
_cell.angle_gamma   90.00
#
_symmetry.space_group_name_H-M   'P 1'
#
loop_
_entity.id
_entity.type
_entity.pdbx_description
1 polymer ?
#
loop_
_entity_poly.entity_id
_entity_poly.type
_entity_poly.pdbx_seq_one_letter_code
_entity_poly.pdbx_strand_id
1 'polypeptide(L)'
;MLEVRGLEVGYGELTILRDVSLNVREGELVAIVGANGSGKTTLLRTIAGLIQPRKGEIVYEGKRIEFLPPHDRADLGIVYIPEGRRPFPYLTVEENLELGGFNTRARGKIRENLEFVYSLFPVLRERRRQLAITLSGGEQQMLAIARGLMAMPKFMMLDEPSLGLAPKITLTVFEVIKRLHEEQKLTVMLAEQNVKYALELADRAYVLETGQIVMEGAGRELLRNEHVKKAYLGI
;
A
#
# COMPACT_ATOMS: atom_id res chain seq x y z
N MET A 1 -3.04 -4.39 15.26
CA MET A 1 -2.72 -3.07 14.69
C MET A 1 -3.93 -2.40 14.03
N LEU A 2 -4.50 -2.96 12.95
CA LEU A 2 -5.70 -2.44 12.26
C LEU A 2 -6.84 -3.46 12.35
N GLU A 3 -8.06 -2.96 12.60
CA GLU A 3 -9.30 -3.73 12.50
C GLU A 3 -10.32 -2.91 11.71
N VAL A 4 -10.96 -3.54 10.74
CA VAL A 4 -12.07 -3.01 9.95
C VAL A 4 -13.28 -3.89 10.21
N ARG A 5 -14.43 -3.31 10.56
CA ARG A 5 -15.64 -4.04 10.96
C ARG A 5 -16.85 -3.53 10.22
N GLY A 6 -17.52 -4.38 9.46
CA GLY A 6 -18.79 -4.10 8.80
C GLY A 6 -18.76 -2.88 7.87
N LEU A 7 -17.66 -2.67 7.13
CA LEU A 7 -17.43 -1.44 6.38
C LEU A 7 -18.33 -1.40 5.13
N GLU A 8 -19.14 -0.34 5.03
CA GLU A 8 -19.94 -0.02 3.84
C GLU A 8 -19.45 1.31 3.26
N VAL A 9 -19.04 1.30 1.98
CA VAL A 9 -18.46 2.48 1.31
C VAL A 9 -19.01 2.60 -0.10
N GLY A 10 -19.22 3.83 -0.57
CA GLY A 10 -19.70 4.09 -1.92
C GLY A 10 -19.50 5.51 -2.39
N TYR A 11 -19.79 5.75 -3.67
CA TYR A 11 -19.75 7.05 -4.33
C TYR A 11 -21.17 7.43 -4.80
N GLY A 12 -21.66 8.61 -4.36
CA GLY A 12 -23.05 8.96 -4.62
C GLY A 12 -24.00 7.86 -4.12
N GLU A 13 -24.85 7.30 -4.93
CA GLU A 13 -25.74 6.19 -4.55
C GLU A 13 -25.13 4.80 -4.76
N LEU A 14 -24.01 4.72 -5.47
CA LEU A 14 -23.35 3.44 -5.78
C LEU A 14 -22.59 2.92 -4.57
N THR A 15 -22.96 1.76 -4.05
CA THR A 15 -22.21 1.04 -3.00
C THR A 15 -21.13 0.17 -3.64
N ILE A 16 -19.88 0.39 -3.25
CA ILE A 16 -18.70 -0.34 -3.73
C ILE A 16 -18.30 -1.44 -2.74
N LEU A 17 -18.20 -1.11 -1.45
CA LEU A 17 -17.88 -2.08 -0.40
C LEU A 17 -19.14 -2.38 0.42
N ARG A 18 -19.35 -3.66 0.74
CA ARG A 18 -20.53 -4.15 1.45
C ARG A 18 -20.11 -5.07 2.56
N ASP A 19 -20.30 -4.66 3.81
CA ASP A 19 -20.01 -5.44 5.02
C ASP A 19 -18.60 -6.02 5.06
N VAL A 20 -17.60 -5.20 4.67
CA VAL A 20 -16.20 -5.63 4.64
C VAL A 20 -15.63 -5.62 6.06
N SER A 21 -15.14 -6.77 6.51
CA SER A 21 -14.46 -6.93 7.79
C SER A 21 -13.12 -7.63 7.58
N LEU A 22 -12.05 -7.05 8.14
CA LEU A 22 -10.68 -7.59 8.09
C LEU A 22 -9.85 -7.09 9.25
N ASN A 23 -8.71 -7.71 9.47
CA ASN A 23 -7.72 -7.22 10.42
C ASN A 23 -6.29 -7.36 9.88
N VAL A 24 -5.37 -6.55 10.39
CA VAL A 24 -3.94 -6.63 10.13
C VAL A 24 -3.20 -6.58 11.46
N ARG A 25 -2.34 -7.55 11.71
CA ARG A 25 -1.51 -7.61 12.92
C ARG A 25 -0.27 -6.74 12.74
N GLU A 26 0.36 -6.37 13.84
CA GLU A 26 1.64 -5.67 13.79
C GLU A 26 2.73 -6.56 13.19
N GLY A 27 3.54 -6.00 12.28
CA GLY A 27 4.58 -6.72 11.57
C GLY A 27 4.06 -7.74 10.54
N GLU A 28 2.77 -7.75 10.19
CA GLU A 28 2.18 -8.66 9.20
C GLU A 28 2.17 -8.01 7.80
N LEU A 29 2.41 -8.81 6.77
CA LEU A 29 2.13 -8.45 5.38
C LEU A 29 0.83 -9.11 4.94
N VAL A 30 -0.20 -8.29 4.75
CA VAL A 30 -1.52 -8.73 4.30
C VAL A 30 -1.76 -8.30 2.85
N ALA A 31 -2.12 -9.25 2.00
CA ALA A 31 -2.54 -8.94 0.64
C ALA A 31 -4.07 -8.83 0.52
N ILE A 32 -4.53 -7.85 -0.25
CA ILE A 32 -5.92 -7.75 -0.73
C ILE A 32 -5.88 -8.05 -2.23
N VAL A 33 -6.35 -9.20 -2.61
CA VAL A 33 -6.35 -9.64 -4.01
C VAL A 33 -7.76 -9.67 -4.60
N GLY A 34 -7.87 -9.43 -5.89
CA GLY A 34 -9.15 -9.42 -6.60
C GLY A 34 -9.04 -8.74 -7.96
N ALA A 35 -10.04 -8.95 -8.80
CA ALA A 35 -10.11 -8.35 -10.12
C ALA A 35 -10.19 -6.81 -10.07
N ASN A 36 -9.97 -6.15 -11.22
CA ASN A 36 -10.22 -4.72 -11.36
C ASN A 36 -11.69 -4.41 -11.04
N GLY A 37 -11.92 -3.33 -10.29
CA GLY A 37 -13.26 -2.95 -9.86
C GLY A 37 -13.81 -3.74 -8.67
N SER A 38 -13.06 -4.68 -8.07
CA SER A 38 -13.52 -5.42 -6.88
C SER A 38 -13.63 -4.56 -5.61
N GLY A 39 -13.02 -3.35 -5.58
CA GLY A 39 -13.11 -2.43 -4.45
C GLY A 39 -11.80 -2.25 -3.67
N LYS A 40 -10.67 -2.86 -4.08
CA LYS A 40 -9.36 -2.78 -3.41
C LYS A 40 -8.93 -1.34 -3.12
N THR A 41 -8.85 -0.50 -4.15
CA THR A 41 -8.51 0.93 -4.04
C THR A 41 -9.47 1.68 -3.13
N THR A 42 -10.78 1.38 -3.20
CA THR A 42 -11.78 2.02 -2.34
C THR A 42 -11.54 1.67 -0.86
N LEU A 43 -11.21 0.41 -0.57
CA LEU A 43 -10.86 -0.06 0.78
C LEU A 43 -9.62 0.69 1.31
N LEU A 44 -8.52 0.71 0.55
CA LEU A 44 -7.30 1.39 0.97
C LEU A 44 -7.51 2.90 1.16
N ARG A 45 -8.22 3.55 0.25
CA ARG A 45 -8.57 4.98 0.38
C ARG A 45 -9.43 5.28 1.59
N THR A 46 -10.33 4.38 1.95
CA THR A 46 -11.17 4.54 3.16
C THR A 46 -10.31 4.40 4.41
N ILE A 47 -9.41 3.41 4.47
CA ILE A 47 -8.46 3.26 5.58
C ILE A 47 -7.50 4.46 5.66
N ALA A 48 -7.12 5.05 4.52
CA ALA A 48 -6.30 6.27 4.48
C ALA A 48 -7.05 7.56 4.85
N GLY A 49 -8.39 7.52 4.98
CA GLY A 49 -9.22 8.69 5.30
C GLY A 49 -9.58 9.57 4.11
N LEU A 50 -9.32 9.12 2.89
CA LEU A 50 -9.65 9.84 1.66
C LEU A 50 -11.12 9.65 1.26
N ILE A 51 -11.77 8.62 1.80
CA ILE A 51 -13.19 8.35 1.62
C ILE A 51 -13.76 8.03 3.00
N GLN A 52 -14.91 8.64 3.34
CA GLN A 52 -15.59 8.32 4.58
C GLN A 52 -16.53 7.12 4.37
N PRO A 53 -16.54 6.15 5.29
CA PRO A 53 -17.48 5.05 5.24
C PRO A 53 -18.91 5.52 5.56
N ARG A 54 -19.90 4.84 4.99
CA ARG A 54 -21.33 5.05 5.33
C ARG A 54 -21.70 4.30 6.61
N LYS A 55 -21.08 3.11 6.80
CA LYS A 55 -21.25 2.27 7.99
C LYS A 55 -19.96 1.56 8.32
N GLY A 56 -19.90 1.01 9.52
CA GLY A 56 -18.77 0.25 10.02
C GLY A 56 -17.77 1.09 10.79
N GLU A 57 -16.72 0.43 11.24
CA GLU A 57 -15.70 1.01 12.11
C GLU A 57 -14.31 0.68 11.58
N ILE A 58 -13.38 1.61 11.76
CA ILE A 58 -11.95 1.40 11.50
C ILE A 58 -11.20 1.71 12.81
N VAL A 59 -10.58 0.69 13.38
CA VAL A 59 -9.82 0.79 14.62
C VAL A 59 -8.34 0.60 14.33
N TYR A 60 -7.50 1.57 14.69
CA TYR A 60 -6.06 1.51 14.55
C TYR A 60 -5.38 1.72 15.91
N GLU A 61 -4.54 0.77 16.34
CA GLU A 61 -3.90 0.77 17.66
C GLU A 61 -4.91 1.04 18.80
N GLY A 62 -6.10 0.43 18.72
CA GLY A 62 -7.17 0.56 19.71
C GLY A 62 -8.00 1.85 19.64
N LYS A 63 -7.74 2.73 18.68
CA LYS A 63 -8.46 4.00 18.49
C LYS A 63 -9.32 3.96 17.23
N ARG A 64 -10.54 4.46 17.32
CA ARG A 64 -11.41 4.65 16.15
C ARG A 64 -10.87 5.78 15.29
N ILE A 65 -10.69 5.53 14.00
CA ILE A 65 -10.09 6.48 13.06
C ILE A 65 -10.97 6.79 11.84
N GLU A 66 -12.15 6.21 11.70
CA GLU A 66 -12.99 6.35 10.50
C GLU A 66 -13.32 7.81 10.14
N PHE A 67 -13.36 8.69 11.13
CA PHE A 67 -13.61 10.12 10.93
C PHE A 67 -12.38 11.01 11.03
N LEU A 68 -11.19 10.44 11.31
CA LEU A 68 -9.96 11.22 11.31
C LEU A 68 -9.56 11.61 9.88
N PRO A 69 -9.14 12.86 9.65
CA PRO A 69 -8.66 13.30 8.35
C PRO A 69 -7.34 12.60 7.97
N PRO A 70 -6.97 12.58 6.67
CA PRO A 70 -5.77 11.87 6.20
C PRO A 70 -4.46 12.31 6.87
N HIS A 71 -4.31 13.60 7.16
CA HIS A 71 -3.08 14.11 7.80
C HIS A 71 -2.90 13.60 9.23
N ASP A 72 -3.97 13.48 10.02
CA ASP A 72 -3.92 12.91 11.37
C ASP A 72 -3.57 11.41 11.31
N ARG A 73 -4.10 10.68 10.31
CA ARG A 73 -3.74 9.27 10.09
C ARG A 73 -2.25 9.13 9.70
N ALA A 74 -1.72 10.06 8.90
CA ALA A 74 -0.29 10.09 8.57
C ALA A 74 0.58 10.31 9.82
N ASP A 75 0.15 11.17 10.74
CA ASP A 75 0.83 11.40 12.04
C ASP A 75 0.73 10.18 12.96
N LEU A 76 -0.28 9.33 12.84
CA LEU A 76 -0.34 8.01 13.49
C LEU A 76 0.63 6.98 12.87
N GLY A 77 1.20 7.28 11.70
CA GLY A 77 2.11 6.40 10.98
C GLY A 77 1.44 5.54 9.90
N ILE A 78 0.22 5.88 9.50
CA ILE A 78 -0.47 5.24 8.37
C ILE A 78 -0.07 5.94 7.09
N VAL A 79 0.57 5.22 6.16
CA VAL A 79 1.01 5.77 4.87
C VAL A 79 0.31 5.01 3.73
N TYR A 80 -0.27 5.76 2.80
CA TYR A 80 -0.91 5.22 1.61
C TYR A 80 -0.15 5.65 0.35
N ILE A 81 0.27 4.67 -0.44
CA ILE A 81 0.90 4.86 -1.74
C ILE A 81 -0.12 4.49 -2.80
N PRO A 82 -0.70 5.49 -3.49
CA PRO A 82 -1.75 5.26 -4.47
C PRO A 82 -1.22 4.65 -5.76
N GLU A 83 -2.11 4.02 -6.50
CA GLU A 83 -1.91 3.67 -7.90
C GLU A 83 -1.50 4.89 -8.74
N GLY A 84 -0.67 4.67 -9.75
CA GLY A 84 -0.28 5.71 -10.72
C GLY A 84 0.90 6.57 -10.29
N ARG A 85 1.71 6.11 -9.31
CA ARG A 85 3.01 6.68 -8.91
C ARG A 85 2.94 8.08 -8.31
N ARG A 86 2.34 9.06 -9.00
CA ARG A 86 2.07 10.46 -8.60
C ARG A 86 3.26 11.20 -7.96
N PRO A 87 4.46 11.20 -8.57
CA PRO A 87 5.51 12.10 -8.13
C PRO A 87 5.13 13.56 -8.42
N PHE A 88 5.75 14.50 -7.75
CA PHE A 88 5.70 15.91 -8.14
C PHE A 88 6.64 16.10 -9.35
N PRO A 89 6.12 16.27 -10.57
CA PRO A 89 6.89 16.09 -11.80
C PRO A 89 8.01 17.10 -11.98
N TYR A 90 7.81 18.31 -11.51
CA TYR A 90 8.75 19.44 -11.66
C TYR A 90 9.66 19.65 -10.44
N LEU A 91 9.57 18.77 -9.44
CA LEU A 91 10.53 18.69 -8.36
C LEU A 91 11.57 17.62 -8.68
N THR A 92 12.77 17.81 -8.15
CA THR A 92 13.83 16.80 -8.21
C THR A 92 13.44 15.56 -7.41
N VAL A 93 14.16 14.47 -7.60
CA VAL A 93 14.03 13.25 -6.80
C VAL A 93 14.18 13.56 -5.31
N GLU A 94 15.24 14.31 -4.94
CA GLU A 94 15.53 14.66 -3.53
C GLU A 94 14.42 15.51 -2.92
N GLU A 95 13.95 16.55 -3.62
CA GLU A 95 12.81 17.36 -3.15
C GLU A 95 11.51 16.55 -2.99
N ASN A 96 11.23 15.61 -3.92
CA ASN A 96 10.12 14.68 -3.77
C ASN A 96 10.23 13.85 -2.50
N LEU A 97 11.43 13.34 -2.19
CA LEU A 97 11.68 12.55 -0.99
C LEU A 97 11.53 13.40 0.28
N GLU A 98 12.11 14.58 0.33
CA GLU A 98 12.02 15.49 1.47
C GLU A 98 10.57 15.83 1.82
N LEU A 99 9.71 16.07 0.81
CA LEU A 99 8.28 16.28 1.04
C LEU A 99 7.59 15.09 1.72
N GLY A 100 8.06 13.85 1.49
CA GLY A 100 7.55 12.66 2.18
C GLY A 100 7.79 12.68 3.69
N GLY A 101 8.84 13.39 4.17
CA GLY A 101 9.20 13.50 5.57
C GLY A 101 8.54 14.66 6.32
N PHE A 102 7.49 15.28 5.79
CA PHE A 102 6.91 16.50 6.36
C PHE A 102 6.00 16.29 7.57
N ASN A 103 5.64 15.06 7.90
CA ASN A 103 4.83 14.74 9.08
C ASN A 103 5.61 14.96 10.39
N THR A 104 4.89 14.99 11.52
CA THR A 104 5.48 15.24 12.84
C THR A 104 6.51 14.20 13.26
N ARG A 105 6.37 12.94 12.79
CA ARG A 105 7.25 11.81 13.14
C ARG A 105 8.60 11.87 12.44
N ALA A 106 8.65 12.38 11.21
CA ALA A 106 9.81 12.28 10.31
C ALA A 106 10.60 13.59 10.17
N ARG A 107 9.98 14.75 10.43
CA ARG A 107 10.54 16.08 10.19
C ARG A 107 11.95 16.28 10.79
N GLY A 108 12.20 15.72 11.97
CA GLY A 108 13.53 15.82 12.64
C GLY A 108 14.59 14.86 12.09
N LYS A 109 14.23 13.93 11.19
CA LYS A 109 15.08 12.82 10.73
C LYS A 109 15.22 12.75 9.20
N ILE A 110 14.97 13.84 8.48
CA ILE A 110 14.95 13.85 7.01
C ILE A 110 16.26 13.30 6.43
N ARG A 111 17.44 13.73 6.96
CA ARG A 111 18.73 13.27 6.45
C ARG A 111 18.96 11.77 6.68
N GLU A 112 18.62 11.26 7.86
CA GLU A 112 18.71 9.84 8.19
C GLU A 112 17.80 9.01 7.29
N ASN A 113 16.56 9.46 7.09
CA ASN A 113 15.58 8.81 6.24
C ASN A 113 16.00 8.83 4.76
N LEU A 114 16.61 9.91 4.26
CA LEU A 114 17.18 9.97 2.92
C LEU A 114 18.27 8.91 2.73
N GLU A 115 19.21 8.77 3.66
CA GLU A 115 20.25 7.75 3.56
C GLU A 115 19.65 6.34 3.56
N PHE A 116 18.63 6.09 4.40
CA PHE A 116 17.93 4.82 4.42
C PHE A 116 17.24 4.52 3.08
N VAL A 117 16.44 5.44 2.54
CA VAL A 117 15.75 5.19 1.25
C VAL A 117 16.73 5.07 0.08
N TYR A 118 17.85 5.78 0.11
CA TYR A 118 18.91 5.63 -0.88
C TYR A 118 19.64 4.29 -0.79
N SER A 119 19.71 3.69 0.39
CA SER A 119 20.25 2.33 0.55
C SER A 119 19.33 1.26 -0.06
N LEU A 120 18.01 1.51 -0.03
CA LEU A 120 17.01 0.63 -0.65
C LEU A 120 16.92 0.84 -2.18
N PHE A 121 17.09 2.09 -2.63
CA PHE A 121 16.97 2.50 -4.03
C PHE A 121 18.20 3.31 -4.49
N PRO A 122 19.35 2.66 -4.74
CA PRO A 122 20.58 3.37 -5.14
C PRO A 122 20.41 4.25 -6.37
N VAL A 123 19.57 3.85 -7.32
CA VAL A 123 19.26 4.62 -8.54
C VAL A 123 18.68 6.01 -8.21
N LEU A 124 17.92 6.14 -7.13
CA LEU A 124 17.36 7.43 -6.72
C LEU A 124 18.44 8.36 -6.16
N ARG A 125 19.48 7.81 -5.52
CA ARG A 125 20.67 8.58 -5.09
C ARG A 125 21.45 9.12 -6.29
N GLU A 126 21.70 8.28 -7.28
CA GLU A 126 22.40 8.67 -8.51
C GLU A 126 21.66 9.79 -9.25
N ARG A 127 20.33 9.72 -9.23
CA ARG A 127 19.44 10.66 -9.95
C ARG A 127 18.85 11.75 -9.06
N ARG A 128 19.37 11.96 -7.83
CA ARG A 128 18.75 12.85 -6.84
C ARG A 128 18.46 14.27 -7.31
N ARG A 129 19.27 14.79 -8.24
CA ARG A 129 19.12 16.14 -8.84
C ARG A 129 18.27 16.16 -10.11
N GLN A 130 17.83 15.03 -10.62
CA GLN A 130 16.97 14.97 -11.81
C GLN A 130 15.53 15.31 -11.43
N LEU A 131 14.82 15.94 -12.36
CA LEU A 131 13.38 16.17 -12.22
C LEU A 131 12.63 14.84 -12.32
N ALA A 132 11.63 14.64 -11.47
CA ALA A 132 10.88 13.39 -11.40
C ALA A 132 10.16 13.03 -12.71
N ILE A 133 9.79 14.02 -13.53
CA ILE A 133 9.20 13.80 -14.85
C ILE A 133 10.15 13.07 -15.82
N THR A 134 11.46 13.17 -15.63
CA THR A 134 12.47 12.57 -16.53
C THR A 134 12.80 11.13 -16.17
N LEU A 135 12.25 10.61 -15.07
CA LEU A 135 12.45 9.24 -14.62
C LEU A 135 11.63 8.27 -15.47
N SER A 136 12.15 7.06 -15.66
CA SER A 136 11.38 5.95 -16.21
C SER A 136 10.21 5.59 -15.27
N GLY A 137 9.19 4.91 -15.81
CA GLY A 137 8.04 4.51 -15.01
C GLY A 137 8.40 3.65 -13.79
N GLY A 138 9.42 2.81 -13.89
CA GLY A 138 9.91 2.02 -12.76
C GLY A 138 10.60 2.87 -11.69
N GLU A 139 11.42 3.84 -12.11
CA GLU A 139 12.08 4.77 -11.19
C GLU A 139 11.07 5.69 -10.49
N GLN A 140 10.00 6.10 -11.20
CA GLN A 140 8.91 6.86 -10.59
C GLN A 140 8.16 6.02 -9.53
N GLN A 141 7.99 4.72 -9.75
CA GLN A 141 7.39 3.82 -8.77
C GLN A 141 8.28 3.66 -7.53
N MET A 142 9.59 3.48 -7.76
CA MET A 142 10.57 3.45 -6.66
C MET A 142 10.55 4.76 -5.87
N LEU A 143 10.46 5.91 -6.57
CA LEU A 143 10.34 7.22 -5.94
C LEU A 143 9.07 7.36 -5.11
N ALA A 144 7.93 6.85 -5.60
CA ALA A 144 6.67 6.87 -4.85
C ALA A 144 6.75 6.06 -3.55
N ILE A 145 7.33 4.85 -3.60
CA ILE A 145 7.55 4.01 -2.42
C ILE A 145 8.54 4.66 -1.45
N ALA A 146 9.67 5.15 -1.97
CA ALA A 146 10.70 5.83 -1.19
C ALA A 146 10.14 7.07 -0.48
N ARG A 147 9.32 7.88 -1.16
CA ARG A 147 8.64 9.04 -0.57
C ARG A 147 7.69 8.62 0.56
N GLY A 148 6.99 7.52 0.41
CA GLY A 148 6.18 6.97 1.50
C GLY A 148 7.00 6.53 2.71
N LEU A 149 8.18 5.95 2.48
CA LEU A 149 9.11 5.55 3.56
C LEU A 149 9.70 6.74 4.31
N MET A 150 9.89 7.88 3.63
CA MET A 150 10.34 9.13 4.28
C MET A 150 9.42 9.57 5.41
N ALA A 151 8.14 9.19 5.38
CA ALA A 151 7.17 9.48 6.44
C ALA A 151 7.38 8.64 7.72
N MET A 152 8.33 7.70 7.75
CA MET A 152 8.55 6.73 8.83
C MET A 152 7.27 5.96 9.20
N PRO A 153 6.69 5.20 8.25
CA PRO A 153 5.44 4.50 8.48
C PRO A 153 5.56 3.42 9.56
N LYS A 154 4.48 3.23 10.33
CA LYS A 154 4.23 2.02 11.12
C LYS A 154 3.41 1.01 10.28
N PHE A 155 2.53 1.55 9.44
CA PHE A 155 1.66 0.80 8.56
C PHE A 155 1.66 1.41 7.17
N MET A 156 2.11 0.65 6.18
CA MET A 156 2.19 1.08 4.78
C MET A 156 1.15 0.33 3.94
N MET A 157 0.35 1.09 3.20
CA MET A 157 -0.60 0.57 2.24
C MET A 157 -0.14 0.90 0.83
N LEU A 158 -0.03 -0.13 -0.03
CA LEU A 158 0.38 -0.01 -1.43
C LEU A 158 -0.78 -0.45 -2.33
N ASP A 159 -1.16 0.41 -3.25
CA ASP A 159 -2.25 0.19 -4.19
C ASP A 159 -1.69 -0.09 -5.58
N GLU A 160 -1.75 -1.34 -6.00
CA GLU A 160 -1.27 -1.87 -7.29
C GLU A 160 0.16 -1.39 -7.67
N PRO A 161 1.16 -1.59 -6.78
CA PRO A 161 2.51 -1.06 -7.01
C PRO A 161 3.20 -1.67 -8.23
N SER A 162 2.72 -2.80 -8.76
CA SER A 162 3.29 -3.46 -9.93
C SER A 162 2.67 -3.03 -11.26
N LEU A 163 1.58 -2.25 -11.23
CA LEU A 163 0.80 -1.93 -12.43
C LEU A 163 1.62 -1.15 -13.46
N GLY A 164 1.63 -1.67 -14.70
CA GLY A 164 2.30 -1.03 -15.83
C GLY A 164 3.82 -0.98 -15.72
N LEU A 165 4.42 -1.87 -14.93
CA LEU A 165 5.86 -2.04 -14.82
C LEU A 165 6.36 -3.20 -15.70
N ALA A 166 7.59 -3.07 -16.19
CA ALA A 166 8.30 -4.19 -16.83
C ALA A 166 8.56 -5.30 -15.79
N PRO A 167 8.55 -6.59 -16.18
CA PRO A 167 8.66 -7.71 -15.24
C PRO A 167 9.87 -7.63 -14.29
N LYS A 168 11.03 -7.20 -14.80
CA LYS A 168 12.24 -7.03 -13.97
C LYS A 168 12.05 -5.98 -12.88
N ILE A 169 11.38 -4.88 -13.18
CA ILE A 169 11.13 -3.80 -12.20
C ILE A 169 10.08 -4.24 -11.19
N THR A 170 9.06 -4.96 -11.64
CA THR A 170 8.05 -5.57 -10.75
C THR A 170 8.73 -6.43 -9.68
N LEU A 171 9.65 -7.31 -10.06
CA LEU A 171 10.41 -8.13 -9.11
C LEU A 171 11.20 -7.26 -8.11
N THR A 172 11.91 -6.23 -8.59
CA THR A 172 12.64 -5.30 -7.72
C THR A 172 11.72 -4.63 -6.69
N VAL A 173 10.53 -4.18 -7.11
CA VAL A 173 9.55 -3.56 -6.21
C VAL A 173 9.08 -4.55 -5.14
N PHE A 174 8.74 -5.79 -5.52
CA PHE A 174 8.34 -6.81 -4.55
C PHE A 174 9.48 -7.24 -3.61
N GLU A 175 10.72 -7.32 -4.10
CA GLU A 175 11.90 -7.57 -3.25
C GLU A 175 12.09 -6.48 -2.20
N VAL A 176 11.92 -5.21 -2.56
CA VAL A 176 11.99 -4.10 -1.58
C VAL A 176 10.86 -4.20 -0.56
N ILE A 177 9.61 -4.47 -0.98
CA ILE A 177 8.48 -4.65 -0.06
C ILE A 177 8.77 -5.81 0.90
N LYS A 178 9.30 -6.93 0.38
CA LYS A 178 9.72 -8.08 1.18
C LYS A 178 10.77 -7.71 2.23
N ARG A 179 11.82 -7.01 1.83
CA ARG A 179 12.88 -6.55 2.75
C ARG A 179 12.33 -5.63 3.84
N LEU A 180 11.46 -4.70 3.49
CA LEU A 180 10.80 -3.81 4.46
C LEU A 180 10.00 -4.61 5.49
N HIS A 181 9.26 -5.62 5.05
CA HIS A 181 8.50 -6.49 5.93
C HIS A 181 9.42 -7.39 6.80
N GLU A 182 10.34 -8.14 6.18
CA GLU A 182 11.16 -9.15 6.88
C GLU A 182 12.24 -8.52 7.78
N GLU A 183 12.97 -7.50 7.27
CA GLU A 183 14.11 -6.90 7.96
C GLU A 183 13.70 -5.75 8.90
N GLN A 184 12.73 -4.91 8.48
CA GLN A 184 12.30 -3.73 9.24
C GLN A 184 11.04 -3.99 10.08
N LYS A 185 10.42 -5.18 9.96
CA LYS A 185 9.16 -5.54 10.60
C LYS A 185 8.02 -4.56 10.30
N LEU A 186 8.09 -3.91 9.13
CA LEU A 186 7.05 -2.97 8.71
C LEU A 186 5.75 -3.73 8.46
N THR A 187 4.66 -3.22 9.02
CA THR A 187 3.32 -3.73 8.71
C THR A 187 2.90 -3.23 7.34
N VAL A 188 2.48 -4.14 6.48
CA VAL A 188 2.15 -3.82 5.09
C VAL A 188 0.77 -4.34 4.70
N MET A 189 -0.03 -3.52 4.02
CA MET A 189 -1.20 -3.97 3.28
C MET A 189 -0.97 -3.72 1.79
N LEU A 190 -1.03 -4.78 1.01
CA LEU A 190 -0.75 -4.78 -0.41
C LEU A 190 -2.02 -5.09 -1.21
N ALA A 191 -2.59 -4.11 -1.90
CA ALA A 191 -3.65 -4.36 -2.88
C ALA A 191 -3.02 -4.64 -4.24
N GLU A 192 -3.32 -5.79 -4.84
CA GLU A 192 -2.72 -6.22 -6.09
C GLU A 192 -3.70 -6.99 -6.98
N GLN A 193 -3.58 -6.77 -8.28
CA GLN A 193 -4.21 -7.59 -9.30
C GLN A 193 -3.33 -8.80 -9.67
N ASN A 194 -2.02 -8.69 -9.52
CA ASN A 194 -1.10 -9.80 -9.73
C ASN A 194 -1.15 -10.75 -8.52
N VAL A 195 -2.19 -11.58 -8.50
CA VAL A 195 -2.52 -12.46 -7.38
C VAL A 195 -1.36 -13.37 -7.01
N LYS A 196 -0.63 -13.91 -8.00
CA LYS A 196 0.48 -14.82 -7.75
C LYS A 196 1.55 -14.15 -6.88
N TYR A 197 2.09 -13.01 -7.31
CA TYR A 197 3.14 -12.32 -6.57
C TYR A 197 2.67 -11.85 -5.19
N ALA A 198 1.44 -11.33 -5.13
CA ALA A 198 0.87 -10.87 -3.86
C ALA A 198 0.76 -12.00 -2.83
N LEU A 199 0.24 -13.17 -3.24
CA LEU A 199 0.06 -14.32 -2.36
C LEU A 199 1.39 -15.03 -2.02
N GLU A 200 2.40 -15.01 -2.92
CA GLU A 200 3.74 -15.53 -2.62
C GLU A 200 4.44 -14.72 -1.52
N LEU A 201 4.15 -13.41 -1.46
CA LEU A 201 4.78 -12.49 -0.52
C LEU A 201 4.02 -12.41 0.82
N ALA A 202 2.70 -12.55 0.80
CA ALA A 202 1.84 -12.29 1.95
C ALA A 202 1.90 -13.40 3.01
N ASP A 203 1.92 -13.02 4.29
CA ASP A 203 1.65 -13.93 5.41
C ASP A 203 0.20 -14.42 5.35
N ARG A 204 -0.74 -13.48 5.10
CA ARG A 204 -2.16 -13.73 4.98
C ARG A 204 -2.76 -12.85 3.89
N ALA A 205 -3.85 -13.31 3.29
CA ALA A 205 -4.54 -12.52 2.27
C ALA A 205 -6.06 -12.64 2.38
N TYR A 206 -6.71 -11.64 1.84
CA TYR A 206 -8.16 -11.56 1.63
C TYR A 206 -8.45 -11.50 0.14
N VAL A 207 -9.40 -12.31 -0.31
CA VAL A 207 -9.92 -12.25 -1.69
C VAL A 207 -11.16 -11.36 -1.67
N LEU A 208 -11.09 -10.26 -2.42
CA LEU A 208 -12.15 -9.26 -2.52
C LEU A 208 -12.84 -9.38 -3.88
N GLU A 209 -14.13 -9.73 -3.88
CA GLU A 209 -14.95 -9.86 -5.09
C GLU A 209 -16.22 -9.01 -4.95
N THR A 210 -16.49 -8.18 -5.92
CA THR A 210 -17.70 -7.34 -5.98
C THR A 210 -18.00 -6.60 -4.67
N GLY A 211 -16.93 -6.09 -4.03
CA GLY A 211 -17.03 -5.32 -2.79
C GLY A 211 -17.22 -6.12 -1.50
N GLN A 212 -17.01 -7.44 -1.54
CA GLN A 212 -17.13 -8.32 -0.37
C GLN A 212 -15.88 -9.21 -0.24
N ILE A 213 -15.47 -9.50 0.99
CA ILE A 213 -14.45 -10.51 1.24
C ILE A 213 -15.11 -11.89 1.12
N VAL A 214 -14.65 -12.66 0.13
CA VAL A 214 -15.17 -14.02 -0.13
C VAL A 214 -14.27 -15.10 0.44
N MET A 215 -13.01 -14.78 0.74
CA MET A 215 -12.04 -15.75 1.25
C MET A 215 -10.95 -15.05 2.05
N GLU A 216 -10.46 -15.73 3.08
CA GLU A 216 -9.31 -15.36 3.90
C GLU A 216 -8.45 -16.60 4.14
N GLY A 217 -7.13 -16.44 4.19
CA GLY A 217 -6.21 -17.53 4.52
C GLY A 217 -4.75 -17.12 4.39
N ALA A 218 -3.84 -18.04 4.73
CA ALA A 218 -2.42 -17.84 4.49
C ALA A 218 -2.15 -17.73 2.98
N GLY A 219 -1.25 -16.83 2.57
CA GLY A 219 -0.97 -16.59 1.15
C GLY A 219 -0.65 -17.89 0.38
N ARG A 220 0.19 -18.75 0.96
CA ARG A 220 0.56 -20.05 0.36
C ARG A 220 -0.61 -21.05 0.27
N GLU A 221 -1.59 -20.98 1.16
CA GLU A 221 -2.79 -21.83 1.11
C GLU A 221 -3.74 -21.35 0.01
N LEU A 222 -3.94 -20.04 -0.09
CA LEU A 222 -4.77 -19.43 -1.13
C LEU A 222 -4.20 -19.68 -2.54
N LEU A 223 -2.88 -19.70 -2.71
CA LEU A 223 -2.25 -20.09 -3.99
C LEU A 223 -2.61 -21.51 -4.44
N ARG A 224 -2.95 -22.40 -3.51
CA ARG A 224 -3.34 -23.79 -3.82
C ARG A 224 -4.86 -23.97 -3.95
N ASN A 225 -5.63 -22.96 -3.59
CA ASN A 225 -7.08 -23.01 -3.61
C ASN A 225 -7.60 -23.06 -5.06
N GLU A 226 -8.52 -23.97 -5.34
CA GLU A 226 -9.06 -24.20 -6.71
C GLU A 226 -9.84 -22.98 -7.26
N HIS A 227 -10.57 -22.26 -6.41
CA HIS A 227 -11.26 -21.04 -6.81
C HIS A 227 -10.25 -19.95 -7.22
N VAL A 228 -9.22 -19.73 -6.42
CA VAL A 228 -8.16 -18.74 -6.72
C VAL A 228 -7.41 -19.10 -8.00
N LYS A 229 -7.09 -20.38 -8.20
CA LYS A 229 -6.42 -20.85 -9.43
C LYS A 229 -7.25 -20.54 -10.65
N LYS A 230 -8.52 -20.96 -10.65
CA LYS A 230 -9.43 -20.79 -11.80
C LYS A 230 -9.75 -19.32 -12.07
N ALA A 231 -10.03 -18.53 -11.01
CA ALA A 231 -10.47 -17.14 -11.15
C ALA A 231 -9.33 -16.19 -11.53
N TYR A 232 -8.09 -16.45 -11.06
CA TYR A 232 -7.01 -15.46 -11.11
C TYR A 232 -5.68 -15.96 -11.69
N LEU A 233 -5.42 -17.28 -11.72
CA LEU A 233 -4.15 -17.81 -12.21
C LEU A 233 -4.26 -18.46 -13.59
N GLY A 234 -5.47 -18.68 -14.09
CA GLY A 234 -5.71 -19.27 -15.41
C GLY A 234 -5.31 -20.74 -15.55
N ILE A 235 -5.28 -21.48 -14.44
CA ILE A 235 -4.89 -22.91 -14.34
C ILE A 235 -5.94 -23.72 -13.60
#